data_22c7c86129e5ded19b4b9c409c530535
#
_entry.id   22c7c86129e5ded19b4b9c409c530535
#
_cell.length_a   1.000
_cell.length_b   1.000
_cell.length_c   1.000
_cell.angle_alpha   90.00
_cell.angle_beta   90.00
_cell.angle_gamma   90.00
#
_symmetry.space_group_name_H-M   'P 1'
#
loop_
_entity.id
_entity.type
_entity.pdbx_description
1 polymer ?
#
loop_
_entity_poly.entity_id
_entity_poly.type
_entity_poly.pdbx_seq_one_letter_code
_entity_poly.pdbx_strand_id
1 'polypeptide(L)'
;YKRQNLMGGISAGVAQTGIGYPFDVIKFRLQNRIKAFPLPLYNYYRGCFYPLLGAISYNGVTFSIYKLSLERTKNTVLSGAIAGAIITPLVFIQDVGKIKKNLGQQTRLSIKNFVGTGRSKGLSMAFLRETGAMAAYFSSYHKCKEYFSPLLSGALAGLINWTLTYPIDVLRNRQIAQQWSI
;
A
#
# COMPACT_ATOMS: atom_id res chain seq x y z
N TYR A 1 6.46 -23.70 -7.36
CA TYR A 1 7.04 -22.59 -6.58
C TYR A 1 6.43 -21.23 -6.94
N LYS A 2 6.42 -20.80 -8.22
CA LYS A 2 5.81 -19.50 -8.64
C LYS A 2 4.32 -19.39 -8.33
N ARG A 3 3.54 -20.44 -8.51
CA ARG A 3 2.09 -20.48 -8.20
C ARG A 3 1.79 -20.28 -6.71
N GLN A 4 2.56 -20.88 -5.82
CA GLN A 4 2.33 -20.77 -4.36
C GLN A 4 2.54 -19.34 -3.84
N ASN A 5 3.48 -18.59 -4.43
CA ASN A 5 3.77 -17.22 -4.03
C ASN A 5 2.67 -16.25 -4.47
N LEU A 6 2.18 -16.44 -5.70
CA LEU A 6 1.06 -15.67 -6.22
C LEU A 6 -0.22 -15.93 -5.40
N MET A 7 -0.48 -17.20 -5.09
CA MET A 7 -1.64 -17.55 -4.25
C MET A 7 -1.53 -16.99 -2.84
N GLY A 8 -0.32 -16.95 -2.25
CA GLY A 8 -0.08 -16.30 -0.97
C GLY A 8 -0.37 -14.79 -1.00
N GLY A 9 0.03 -14.11 -2.07
CA GLY A 9 -0.27 -12.69 -2.27
C GLY A 9 -1.77 -12.43 -2.51
N ILE A 10 -2.43 -13.29 -3.28
CA ILE A 10 -3.88 -13.19 -3.51
C ILE A 10 -4.65 -13.38 -2.21
N SER A 11 -4.35 -14.43 -1.44
CA SER A 11 -5.04 -14.70 -0.17
C SER A 11 -4.79 -13.59 0.85
N ALA A 12 -3.59 -13.01 0.90
CA ALA A 12 -3.29 -11.84 1.72
C ALA A 12 -4.13 -10.62 1.32
N GLY A 13 -4.26 -10.34 0.01
CA GLY A 13 -5.08 -9.25 -0.51
C GLY A 13 -6.57 -9.41 -0.20
N VAL A 14 -7.08 -10.65 -0.31
CA VAL A 14 -8.48 -10.98 0.05
C VAL A 14 -8.72 -10.78 1.54
N ALA A 15 -7.84 -11.31 2.40
CA ALA A 15 -7.96 -11.18 3.84
C ALA A 15 -7.86 -9.71 4.28
N GLN A 16 -6.90 -8.95 3.73
CA GLN A 16 -6.71 -7.54 4.00
C GLN A 16 -7.96 -6.73 3.65
N THR A 17 -8.54 -6.95 2.47
CA THR A 17 -9.74 -6.23 2.06
C THR A 17 -10.97 -6.71 2.84
N GLY A 18 -11.13 -8.02 3.03
CA GLY A 18 -12.28 -8.58 3.74
C GLY A 18 -12.41 -8.06 5.18
N ILE A 19 -11.29 -7.93 5.88
CA ILE A 19 -11.28 -7.45 7.27
C ILE A 19 -11.17 -5.91 7.33
N GLY A 20 -10.35 -5.30 6.47
CA GLY A 20 -10.04 -3.87 6.53
C GLY A 20 -11.13 -2.98 5.94
N TYR A 21 -11.82 -3.42 4.89
CA TYR A 21 -12.75 -2.57 4.15
C TYR A 21 -13.92 -1.99 4.98
N PRO A 22 -14.56 -2.74 5.90
CA PRO A 22 -15.56 -2.15 6.79
C PRO A 22 -15.02 -0.96 7.61
N PHE A 23 -13.80 -1.08 8.11
CA PHE A 23 -13.14 0.01 8.87
C PHE A 23 -12.83 1.21 7.98
N ASP A 24 -12.43 0.99 6.74
CA ASP A 24 -12.22 2.06 5.76
C ASP A 24 -13.51 2.82 5.46
N VAL A 25 -14.64 2.11 5.32
CA VAL A 25 -15.96 2.72 5.11
C VAL A 25 -16.39 3.53 6.32
N ILE A 26 -16.20 3.01 7.54
CA ILE A 26 -16.51 3.72 8.78
C ILE A 26 -15.66 5.00 8.88
N LYS A 27 -14.35 4.87 8.67
CA LYS A 27 -13.41 6.00 8.68
C LYS A 27 -13.82 7.08 7.67
N PHE A 28 -14.13 6.68 6.44
CA PHE A 28 -14.56 7.61 5.39
C PHE A 28 -15.83 8.36 5.79
N ARG A 29 -16.82 7.68 6.36
CA ARG A 29 -18.08 8.30 6.79
C ARG A 29 -17.86 9.26 7.95
N LEU A 30 -17.06 8.88 8.94
CA LEU A 30 -16.71 9.76 10.06
C LEU A 30 -15.99 11.03 9.60
N GLN A 31 -15.04 10.90 8.68
CA GLN A 31 -14.30 12.04 8.11
C GLN A 31 -15.21 13.00 7.34
N ASN A 32 -16.25 12.49 6.68
CA ASN A 32 -17.22 13.30 5.93
C ASN A 32 -18.46 13.68 6.73
N ARG A 33 -18.47 13.45 8.05
CA ARG A 33 -19.60 13.74 8.97
C ARG A 33 -20.92 13.07 8.58
N ILE A 34 -20.83 11.91 7.91
CA ILE A 34 -21.99 11.08 7.54
C ILE A 34 -22.23 10.07 8.66
N LYS A 35 -23.50 9.74 8.95
CA LYS A 35 -23.82 8.72 9.96
C LYS A 35 -23.09 7.40 9.65
N ALA A 36 -22.24 6.98 10.59
CA ALA A 36 -21.43 5.75 10.43
C ALA A 36 -22.17 4.50 10.94
N PHE A 37 -23.10 4.65 11.86
CA PHE A 37 -23.86 3.60 12.53
C PHE A 37 -25.33 4.00 12.75
N PRO A 38 -26.28 3.03 12.80
CA PRO A 38 -26.18 1.66 12.34
C PRO A 38 -26.38 1.55 10.82
N LEU A 39 -25.64 0.63 10.19
CA LEU A 39 -25.78 0.33 8.77
C LEU A 39 -25.99 -1.19 8.59
N PRO A 40 -26.84 -1.61 7.63
CA PRO A 40 -26.91 -3.02 7.28
C PRO A 40 -25.54 -3.51 6.76
N LEU A 41 -25.19 -4.75 7.09
CA LEU A 41 -23.87 -5.33 6.81
C LEU A 41 -23.46 -5.20 5.32
N TYR A 42 -24.42 -5.34 4.43
CA TYR A 42 -24.23 -5.16 2.99
C TYR A 42 -23.65 -3.79 2.62
N ASN A 43 -24.05 -2.72 3.29
CA ASN A 43 -23.59 -1.37 2.97
C ASN A 43 -22.13 -1.14 3.34
N TYR A 44 -21.57 -1.92 4.28
CA TYR A 44 -20.14 -1.86 4.60
C TYR A 44 -19.26 -2.47 3.51
N TYR A 45 -19.78 -3.41 2.71
CA TYR A 45 -19.03 -4.07 1.63
C TYR A 45 -19.38 -3.53 0.24
N ARG A 46 -20.29 -2.56 0.15
CA ARG A 46 -20.67 -1.95 -1.13
C ARG A 46 -19.46 -1.24 -1.76
N GLY A 47 -19.04 -1.73 -2.93
CA GLY A 47 -17.89 -1.17 -3.66
C GLY A 47 -16.52 -1.78 -3.30
N CYS A 48 -16.47 -2.85 -2.50
CA CYS A 48 -15.22 -3.52 -2.09
C CYS A 48 -14.47 -4.16 -3.28
N PHE A 49 -15.11 -4.36 -4.41
CA PHE A 49 -14.53 -5.06 -5.56
C PHE A 49 -13.28 -4.35 -6.12
N TYR A 50 -13.30 -3.02 -6.26
CA TYR A 50 -12.16 -2.26 -6.77
C TYR A 50 -10.96 -2.27 -5.81
N PRO A 51 -11.13 -1.97 -4.50
CA PRO A 51 -10.06 -2.13 -3.53
C PRO A 51 -9.51 -3.56 -3.44
N LEU A 52 -10.39 -4.57 -3.58
CA LEU A 52 -10.00 -5.97 -3.58
C LEU A 52 -9.05 -6.30 -4.74
N LEU A 53 -9.42 -5.91 -5.97
CA LEU A 53 -8.56 -6.11 -7.14
C LEU A 53 -7.22 -5.37 -6.97
N GLY A 54 -7.26 -4.15 -6.44
CA GLY A 54 -6.05 -3.38 -6.14
C GLY A 54 -5.14 -4.07 -5.14
N ALA A 55 -5.69 -4.57 -4.04
CA ALA A 55 -4.95 -5.28 -2.99
C ALA A 55 -4.37 -6.61 -3.49
N ILE A 56 -5.14 -7.38 -4.25
CA ILE A 56 -4.67 -8.64 -4.86
C ILE A 56 -3.49 -8.37 -5.80
N SER A 57 -3.63 -7.40 -6.69
CA SER A 57 -2.59 -7.05 -7.65
C SER A 57 -1.32 -6.56 -6.96
N TYR A 58 -1.48 -5.65 -5.99
CA TYR A 58 -0.37 -5.11 -5.21
C TYR A 58 0.37 -6.19 -4.44
N ASN A 59 -0.32 -6.98 -3.64
CA ASN A 59 0.29 -8.04 -2.85
C ASN A 59 0.90 -9.12 -3.74
N GLY A 60 0.18 -9.57 -4.77
CA GLY A 60 0.66 -10.59 -5.70
C GLY A 60 1.97 -10.20 -6.39
N VAL A 61 2.05 -8.97 -6.90
CA VAL A 61 3.25 -8.44 -7.55
C VAL A 61 4.38 -8.27 -6.54
N THR A 62 4.11 -7.66 -5.39
CA THR A 62 5.12 -7.39 -4.36
C THR A 62 5.75 -8.68 -3.83
N PHE A 63 4.94 -9.68 -3.47
CA PHE A 63 5.47 -10.97 -2.99
C PHE A 63 6.24 -11.72 -4.07
N SER A 64 5.80 -11.65 -5.33
CA SER A 64 6.51 -12.29 -6.44
C SER A 64 7.89 -11.68 -6.67
N ILE A 65 7.98 -10.34 -6.69
CA ILE A 65 9.24 -9.61 -6.85
C ILE A 65 10.16 -9.87 -5.66
N TYR A 66 9.62 -9.79 -4.44
CA TYR A 66 10.39 -10.04 -3.22
C TYR A 66 11.08 -11.41 -3.25
N LYS A 67 10.32 -12.47 -3.57
CA LYS A 67 10.90 -13.82 -3.63
C LYS A 67 11.92 -13.99 -4.74
N LEU A 68 11.63 -13.48 -5.94
CA LEU A 68 12.57 -13.53 -7.06
C LEU A 68 13.89 -12.81 -6.71
N SER A 69 13.79 -11.68 -6.03
CA SER A 69 14.94 -10.92 -5.53
C SER A 69 15.68 -11.67 -4.43
N LEU A 70 14.96 -12.34 -3.52
CA LEU A 70 15.54 -13.08 -2.41
C LEU A 70 16.35 -14.31 -2.91
N GLU A 71 15.86 -14.99 -3.93
CA GLU A 71 16.58 -16.12 -4.57
C GLU A 71 17.95 -15.68 -5.13
N ARG A 72 18.03 -14.44 -5.64
CA ARG A 72 19.26 -13.88 -6.23
C ARG A 72 20.20 -13.25 -5.19
N THR A 73 19.66 -12.45 -4.29
CA THR A 73 20.47 -11.62 -3.36
C THR A 73 20.76 -12.31 -2.04
N LYS A 74 19.96 -13.33 -1.66
CA LYS A 74 20.00 -14.02 -0.35
C LYS A 74 19.95 -13.07 0.85
N ASN A 75 19.57 -11.82 0.63
CA ASN A 75 19.48 -10.77 1.65
C ASN A 75 18.04 -10.23 1.72
N THR A 76 17.39 -10.40 2.86
CA THR A 76 15.99 -10.03 3.10
C THR A 76 15.75 -8.53 2.97
N VAL A 77 16.67 -7.72 3.49
CA VAL A 77 16.58 -6.25 3.45
C VAL A 77 16.65 -5.75 2.01
N LEU A 78 17.66 -6.23 1.28
CA LEU A 78 17.88 -5.83 -0.11
C LEU A 78 16.73 -6.28 -1.02
N SER A 79 16.23 -7.50 -0.81
CA SER A 79 15.09 -8.03 -1.56
C SER A 79 13.81 -7.25 -1.31
N GLY A 80 13.58 -6.84 -0.05
CA GLY A 80 12.48 -5.96 0.32
C GLY A 80 12.60 -4.58 -0.34
N ALA A 81 13.79 -3.98 -0.31
CA ALA A 81 14.06 -2.70 -0.95
C ALA A 81 13.81 -2.74 -2.48
N ILE A 82 14.29 -3.79 -3.16
CA ILE A 82 14.04 -3.99 -4.60
C ILE A 82 12.54 -4.12 -4.90
N ALA A 83 11.81 -4.90 -4.10
CA ALA A 83 10.37 -5.05 -4.26
C ALA A 83 9.65 -3.71 -4.08
N GLY A 84 10.00 -2.92 -3.05
CA GLY A 84 9.47 -1.58 -2.84
C GLY A 84 9.77 -0.63 -3.99
N ALA A 85 11.01 -0.64 -4.48
CA ALA A 85 11.42 0.20 -5.60
C ALA A 85 10.60 -0.06 -6.87
N ILE A 86 10.40 -1.32 -7.21
CA ILE A 86 9.67 -1.72 -8.43
C ILE A 86 8.18 -1.43 -8.32
N ILE A 87 7.57 -1.59 -7.14
CA ILE A 87 6.14 -1.34 -6.93
C ILE A 87 5.79 0.16 -6.81
N THR A 88 6.76 1.01 -6.51
CA THR A 88 6.56 2.46 -6.27
C THR A 88 5.76 3.17 -7.36
N PRO A 89 6.03 3.01 -8.67
CA PRO A 89 5.26 3.71 -9.70
C PRO A 89 3.76 3.38 -9.64
N LEU A 90 3.42 2.12 -9.39
CA LEU A 90 2.03 1.67 -9.28
C LEU A 90 1.33 2.32 -8.08
N VAL A 91 1.97 2.30 -6.92
CA VAL A 91 1.46 2.91 -5.67
C VAL A 91 1.30 4.40 -5.84
N PHE A 92 2.28 5.08 -6.42
CA PHE A 92 2.24 6.52 -6.63
C PHE A 92 1.07 6.97 -7.51
N ILE A 93 0.80 6.25 -8.61
CA ILE A 93 -0.36 6.52 -9.48
C ILE A 93 -1.66 6.38 -8.69
N GLN A 94 -1.80 5.34 -7.86
CA GLN A 94 -2.99 5.12 -7.04
C GLN A 94 -3.18 6.24 -6.01
N ASP A 95 -2.12 6.68 -5.35
CA ASP A 95 -2.18 7.72 -4.32
C ASP A 95 -2.49 9.10 -4.90
N VAL A 96 -1.90 9.45 -6.03
CA VAL A 96 -2.25 10.68 -6.75
C VAL A 96 -3.73 10.66 -7.16
N GLY A 97 -4.24 9.51 -7.62
CA GLY A 97 -5.65 9.34 -7.94
C GLY A 97 -6.57 9.56 -6.72
N LYS A 98 -6.22 9.00 -5.57
CA LYS A 98 -6.95 9.19 -4.30
C LYS A 98 -6.95 10.65 -3.85
N ILE A 99 -5.78 11.31 -3.87
CA ILE A 99 -5.63 12.70 -3.41
C ILE A 99 -6.41 13.64 -4.31
N LYS A 100 -6.33 13.50 -5.64
CA LYS A 100 -7.12 14.30 -6.58
C LYS A 100 -8.63 14.16 -6.34
N LYS A 101 -9.11 12.93 -6.12
CA LYS A 101 -10.51 12.67 -5.82
C LYS A 101 -10.94 13.38 -4.52
N ASN A 102 -10.09 13.36 -3.50
CA ASN A 102 -10.36 14.02 -2.22
C ASN A 102 -10.36 15.56 -2.34
N LEU A 103 -9.60 16.12 -3.30
CA LEU A 103 -9.59 17.55 -3.62
C LEU A 103 -10.73 17.98 -4.58
N GLY A 104 -11.65 17.06 -4.91
CA GLY A 104 -12.78 17.37 -5.82
C GLY A 104 -12.39 17.58 -7.28
N GLN A 105 -11.16 17.26 -7.65
CA GLN A 105 -10.68 17.40 -9.03
C GLN A 105 -11.05 16.17 -9.86
N GLN A 106 -11.58 16.38 -11.08
CA GLN A 106 -11.87 15.29 -12.00
C GLN A 106 -10.58 14.53 -12.38
N THR A 107 -10.57 13.23 -12.10
CA THR A 107 -9.43 12.34 -12.36
C THR A 107 -9.36 11.91 -13.82
N ARG A 108 -8.93 12.78 -14.72
CA ARG A 108 -8.33 12.29 -15.96
C ARG A 108 -6.86 11.99 -15.68
N LEU A 109 -6.57 10.73 -15.31
CA LEU A 109 -5.22 10.21 -15.18
C LEU A 109 -4.59 10.10 -16.57
N SER A 110 -4.08 11.21 -17.09
CA SER A 110 -3.24 11.16 -18.28
C SER A 110 -1.79 11.00 -17.85
N ILE A 111 -1.21 9.85 -18.14
CA ILE A 111 0.21 9.54 -17.88
C ILE A 111 1.12 10.60 -18.53
N LYS A 112 0.73 11.18 -19.66
CA LYS A 112 1.47 12.26 -20.35
C LYS A 112 1.60 13.53 -19.49
N ASN A 113 0.58 13.89 -18.72
CA ASN A 113 0.63 15.05 -17.82
C ASN A 113 1.42 14.79 -16.54
N PHE A 114 1.81 13.53 -16.31
CA PHE A 114 2.52 13.09 -15.14
C PHE A 114 4.03 13.26 -15.27
N VAL A 115 4.58 12.99 -16.45
CA VAL A 115 6.03 13.00 -16.72
C VAL A 115 6.54 14.40 -17.09
N GLY A 116 5.67 15.28 -17.57
CA GLY A 116 6.07 16.54 -18.26
C GLY A 116 6.15 17.80 -17.39
N THR A 117 5.72 17.82 -16.14
CA THR A 117 5.47 19.09 -15.43
C THR A 117 6.15 19.24 -14.06
N GLY A 118 7.41 18.82 -13.88
CA GLY A 118 8.12 19.09 -12.60
C GLY A 118 7.49 18.47 -11.34
N ARG A 119 6.47 17.66 -11.52
CA ARG A 119 5.67 16.98 -10.46
C ARG A 119 6.33 15.73 -9.90
N SER A 120 7.62 15.56 -10.16
CA SER A 120 8.43 14.43 -9.69
C SER A 120 8.81 14.51 -8.21
N LYS A 121 8.62 15.66 -7.55
CA LYS A 121 9.00 15.83 -6.13
C LYS A 121 8.32 14.83 -5.19
N GLY A 122 7.04 14.50 -5.44
CA GLY A 122 6.33 13.48 -4.67
C GLY A 122 6.74 12.04 -4.99
N LEU A 123 7.30 11.79 -6.17
CA LEU A 123 7.74 10.46 -6.58
C LEU A 123 9.00 10.01 -5.82
N SER A 124 9.96 10.92 -5.60
CA SER A 124 11.17 10.61 -4.84
C SER A 124 10.87 10.23 -3.39
N MET A 125 9.94 10.97 -2.76
CA MET A 125 9.49 10.62 -1.41
C MET A 125 8.68 9.33 -1.38
N ALA A 126 7.85 9.08 -2.40
CA ALA A 126 7.15 7.80 -2.54
C ALA A 126 8.13 6.65 -2.70
N PHE A 127 9.18 6.84 -3.49
CA PHE A 127 10.23 5.84 -3.69
C PHE A 127 10.97 5.53 -2.38
N LEU A 128 11.40 6.56 -1.64
CA LEU A 128 12.07 6.40 -0.36
C LEU A 128 11.16 5.67 0.65
N ARG A 129 9.89 6.07 0.69
CA ARG A 129 8.89 5.46 1.57
C ARG A 129 8.64 3.99 1.23
N GLU A 130 8.34 3.65 -0.01
CA GLU A 130 8.03 2.27 -0.41
C GLU A 130 9.24 1.34 -0.26
N THR A 131 10.41 1.82 -0.67
CA THR A 131 11.67 1.06 -0.53
C THR A 131 11.98 0.78 0.93
N GLY A 132 11.93 1.80 1.78
CA GLY A 132 12.15 1.66 3.22
C GLY A 132 11.09 0.81 3.91
N ALA A 133 9.82 1.01 3.56
CA ALA A 133 8.70 0.26 4.10
C ALA A 133 8.82 -1.25 3.83
N MET A 134 9.08 -1.62 2.57
CA MET A 134 9.19 -3.03 2.20
C MET A 134 10.45 -3.67 2.80
N ALA A 135 11.56 -2.95 2.85
CA ALA A 135 12.77 -3.43 3.52
C ALA A 135 12.51 -3.69 5.01
N ALA A 136 11.88 -2.73 5.71
CA ALA A 136 11.55 -2.86 7.13
C ALA A 136 10.55 -4.01 7.38
N TYR A 137 9.48 -4.09 6.57
CA TYR A 137 8.45 -5.12 6.71
C TYR A 137 9.01 -6.53 6.55
N PHE A 138 9.71 -6.81 5.45
CA PHE A 138 10.21 -8.16 5.19
C PHE A 138 11.34 -8.55 6.14
N SER A 139 12.20 -7.61 6.55
CA SER A 139 13.25 -7.88 7.54
C SER A 139 12.67 -8.20 8.91
N SER A 140 11.70 -7.39 9.37
CA SER A 140 11.03 -7.61 10.65
C SER A 140 10.23 -8.91 10.63
N TYR A 141 9.52 -9.18 9.54
CA TYR A 141 8.77 -10.42 9.38
C TYR A 141 9.68 -11.65 9.47
N HIS A 142 10.82 -11.62 8.77
CA HIS A 142 11.76 -12.75 8.77
C HIS A 142 12.32 -13.02 10.17
N LYS A 143 12.71 -11.97 10.90
CA LYS A 143 13.19 -12.10 12.28
C LYS A 143 12.09 -12.56 13.25
N CYS A 144 10.90 -11.97 13.16
CA CYS A 144 9.79 -12.35 14.05
C CYS A 144 9.33 -13.79 13.81
N LYS A 145 9.39 -14.30 12.57
CA LYS A 145 8.97 -15.65 12.23
C LYS A 145 9.83 -16.75 12.91
N GLU A 146 11.03 -16.43 13.37
CA GLU A 146 11.87 -17.36 14.11
C GLU A 146 11.31 -17.63 15.52
N TYR A 147 10.58 -16.67 16.11
CA TYR A 147 10.09 -16.71 17.48
C TYR A 147 8.56 -16.84 17.60
N PHE A 148 7.82 -16.42 16.58
CA PHE A 148 6.38 -16.29 16.62
C PHE A 148 5.69 -17.01 15.46
N SER A 149 4.38 -17.26 15.62
CA SER A 149 3.56 -17.79 14.54
C SER A 149 3.54 -16.83 13.34
N PRO A 150 3.34 -17.30 12.10
CA PRO A 150 3.32 -16.44 10.90
C PRO A 150 2.33 -15.27 10.97
N LEU A 151 1.18 -15.47 11.64
CA LEU A 151 0.15 -14.45 11.83
C LEU A 151 0.67 -13.33 12.74
N LEU A 152 1.23 -13.68 13.89
CA LEU A 152 1.76 -12.72 14.86
C LEU A 152 2.99 -12.00 14.29
N SER A 153 3.84 -12.72 13.59
CA SER A 153 5.01 -12.12 12.88
C SER A 153 4.59 -11.09 11.85
N GLY A 154 3.52 -11.35 11.09
CA GLY A 154 2.96 -10.39 10.14
C GLY A 154 2.38 -9.15 10.82
N ALA A 155 1.67 -9.33 11.93
CA ALA A 155 1.12 -8.21 12.71
C ALA A 155 2.23 -7.33 13.30
N LEU A 156 3.24 -7.92 13.91
CA LEU A 156 4.39 -7.19 14.47
C LEU A 156 5.20 -6.47 13.38
N ALA A 157 5.49 -7.14 12.26
CA ALA A 157 6.16 -6.53 11.13
C ALA A 157 5.36 -5.35 10.56
N GLY A 158 4.03 -5.46 10.51
CA GLY A 158 3.15 -4.36 10.12
C GLY A 158 3.23 -3.17 11.07
N LEU A 159 3.18 -3.39 12.38
CA LEU A 159 3.31 -2.33 13.38
C LEU A 159 4.66 -1.63 13.29
N ILE A 160 5.76 -2.37 13.19
CA ILE A 160 7.11 -1.82 13.02
C ILE A 160 7.18 -0.98 11.74
N ASN A 161 6.69 -1.52 10.65
CA ASN A 161 6.67 -0.84 9.36
C ASN A 161 5.91 0.49 9.45
N TRP A 162 4.70 0.51 9.98
CA TRP A 162 3.89 1.71 10.15
C TRP A 162 4.57 2.75 11.04
N THR A 163 5.15 2.33 12.16
CA THR A 163 5.84 3.23 13.08
C THR A 163 7.03 3.92 12.41
N LEU A 164 7.82 3.18 11.65
CA LEU A 164 9.01 3.70 10.97
C LEU A 164 8.67 4.59 9.77
N THR A 165 7.62 4.26 9.03
CA THR A 165 7.28 4.96 7.78
C THR A 165 6.31 6.12 7.96
N TYR A 166 5.61 6.20 9.09
CA TYR A 166 4.60 7.23 9.35
C TYR A 166 5.10 8.68 9.19
N PRO A 167 6.29 9.05 9.69
CA PRO A 167 6.83 10.40 9.49
C PRO A 167 7.00 10.74 8.00
N ILE A 168 7.49 9.77 7.22
CA ILE A 168 7.71 9.92 5.77
C ILE A 168 6.37 10.02 5.04
N ASP A 169 5.37 9.25 5.46
CA ASP A 169 4.01 9.31 4.91
C ASP A 169 3.38 10.70 5.09
N VAL A 170 3.53 11.30 6.25
CA VAL A 170 3.00 12.65 6.51
C VAL A 170 3.66 13.68 5.59
N LEU A 171 4.98 13.65 5.44
CA LEU A 171 5.71 14.56 4.56
C LEU A 171 5.31 14.36 3.10
N ARG A 172 5.24 13.12 2.65
CA ARG A 172 4.82 12.76 1.29
C ARG A 172 3.42 13.26 0.97
N ASN A 173 2.46 12.99 1.84
CA ASN A 173 1.06 13.40 1.63
C ASN A 173 0.94 14.92 1.57
N ARG A 174 1.68 15.66 2.41
CA ARG A 174 1.73 17.13 2.37
C ARG A 174 2.32 17.63 1.05
N GLN A 175 3.42 17.05 0.58
CA GLN A 175 4.05 17.45 -0.69
C GLN A 175 3.12 17.20 -1.87
N ILE A 176 2.46 16.03 -1.92
CA ILE A 176 1.51 15.72 -2.99
C ILE A 176 0.32 16.69 -2.91
N ALA A 177 -0.25 16.93 -1.75
CA ALA A 177 -1.38 17.84 -1.59
C ALA A 177 -1.03 19.28 -2.03
N GLN A 178 0.13 19.81 -1.65
CA GLN A 178 0.60 21.15 -2.05
C GLN A 178 0.81 21.28 -3.56
N GLN A 179 1.26 20.23 -4.23
CA GLN A 179 1.47 20.27 -5.69
C GLN A 179 0.18 20.28 -6.49
N TRP A 180 -0.93 19.82 -5.91
CA TRP A 180 -2.21 19.66 -6.59
C TRP A 180 -3.29 20.63 -6.11
N SER A 181 -2.99 21.46 -5.11
CA SER A 181 -3.89 22.50 -4.59
C SER A 181 -3.84 23.84 -5.32
N ILE A 182 -3.01 23.94 -6.38
CA ILE A 182 -2.86 25.16 -7.22
C ILE A 182 -3.63 25.00 -8.51
#